data_bfbdc82aa23ef2ca0c326d13beafc7ad
#
_entry.id   bfbdc82aa23ef2ca0c326d13beafc7ad
#
_cell.length_a   1.000
_cell.length_b   1.000
_cell.length_c   1.000
_cell.angle_alpha   90.00
_cell.angle_beta   90.00
_cell.angle_gamma   90.00
#
_symmetry.space_group_name_H-M   'P 1'
#
loop_
_entity.id
_entity.type
_entity.pdbx_description
1 polymer ?
#
loop_
_entity_poly.entity_id
_entity_poly.type
_entity_poly.pdbx_seq_one_letter_code
_entity_poly.pdbx_strand_id
1 'polypeptide(L)'
;MKEIKIVLTHTNTVVCRTLKAFSKKPYNHISISFENDCSTMFSFGRKITWFPLVGGFIKEDINSGVFKMHPETKCKIYKFEVTDEDYDIIIKRLNDFLAKPHKYRYSFLNVFLIRFNIPYQREYHFVCSSFVSYLLKGVIPFNKEI
;
A
#
# COMPACT_ATOMS: atom_id res chain seq x y z
N MET A 1 11.91 2.28 20.98
CA MET A 1 11.82 2.44 19.51
C MET A 1 11.23 1.18 18.91
N LYS A 2 10.39 1.32 17.92
CA LYS A 2 9.71 0.20 17.25
C LYS A 2 10.02 0.20 15.75
N GLU A 3 10.13 -0.98 15.16
CA GLU A 3 10.39 -1.14 13.73
C GLU A 3 9.07 -1.20 12.94
N ILE A 4 9.01 -0.48 11.84
CA ILE A 4 7.98 -0.61 10.82
C ILE A 4 8.63 -0.95 9.48
N LYS A 5 7.91 -1.64 8.62
CA LYS A 5 8.41 -2.04 7.30
C LYS A 5 7.51 -1.52 6.19
N ILE A 6 8.13 -0.94 5.20
CA ILE A 6 7.49 -0.59 3.93
C ILE A 6 7.90 -1.63 2.89
N VAL A 7 6.92 -2.30 2.33
CA VAL A 7 7.12 -3.39 1.38
C VAL A 7 6.66 -2.96 0.00
N LEU A 8 7.60 -2.81 -0.91
CA LEU A 8 7.32 -2.58 -2.33
C LEU A 8 7.27 -3.92 -3.06
N THR A 9 6.21 -4.16 -3.81
CA THR A 9 6.05 -5.41 -4.54
C THR A 9 5.75 -5.19 -6.02
N HIS A 10 6.15 -6.16 -6.83
CA HIS A 10 5.77 -6.28 -8.22
C HIS A 10 5.31 -7.72 -8.48
N THR A 11 4.01 -7.91 -8.55
CA THR A 11 3.41 -9.15 -8.99
C THR A 11 3.33 -9.17 -10.51
N ASN A 12 3.47 -10.34 -11.14
CA ASN A 12 3.42 -10.48 -12.60
C ASN A 12 1.98 -10.60 -13.13
N THR A 13 1.02 -9.98 -12.44
CA THR A 13 -0.38 -9.95 -12.89
C THR A 13 -0.55 -9.04 -14.10
N VAL A 14 -1.60 -9.27 -14.90
CA VAL A 14 -1.91 -8.43 -16.08
C VAL A 14 -2.04 -6.95 -15.67
N VAL A 15 -2.71 -6.66 -14.55
CA VAL A 15 -2.87 -5.29 -14.02
C VAL A 15 -1.52 -4.68 -13.67
N CYS A 16 -0.65 -5.41 -12.99
CA CYS A 16 0.70 -4.93 -12.63
C CYS A 16 1.57 -4.72 -13.87
N ARG A 17 1.49 -5.62 -14.87
CA ARG A 17 2.22 -5.45 -16.14
C ARG A 17 1.77 -4.22 -16.90
N THR A 18 0.46 -3.97 -16.95
CA THR A 18 -0.10 -2.76 -17.58
C THR A 18 0.36 -1.50 -16.84
N LEU A 19 0.25 -1.47 -15.52
CA LEU A 19 0.70 -0.33 -14.71
C LEU A 19 2.20 -0.09 -14.85
N LYS A 20 3.02 -1.14 -14.93
CA LYS A 20 4.47 -1.03 -15.17
C LYS A 20 4.77 -0.43 -16.55
N ALA A 21 4.06 -0.86 -17.59
CA ALA A 21 4.23 -0.31 -18.94
C ALA A 21 3.93 1.19 -18.98
N PHE A 22 2.96 1.66 -18.21
CA PHE A 22 2.61 3.08 -18.11
C PHE A 22 3.54 3.88 -17.20
N SER A 23 3.90 3.34 -16.02
CA SER A 23 4.65 4.09 -15.00
C SER A 23 6.17 4.02 -15.16
N LYS A 24 6.68 3.02 -15.91
CA LYS A 24 8.11 2.70 -16.04
C LYS A 24 8.83 2.44 -14.70
N LYS A 25 8.09 2.24 -13.61
CA LYS A 25 8.65 1.97 -12.28
C LYS A 25 8.79 0.47 -12.04
N PRO A 26 9.86 0.02 -11.34
CA PRO A 26 10.11 -1.41 -11.10
C PRO A 26 9.11 -2.05 -10.14
N TYR A 27 8.53 -1.25 -9.23
CA TYR A 27 7.51 -1.67 -8.26
C TYR A 27 6.26 -0.82 -8.44
N ASN A 28 5.09 -1.44 -8.29
CA ASN A 28 3.81 -0.78 -8.52
C ASN A 28 2.78 -1.01 -7.41
N HIS A 29 3.19 -1.64 -6.33
CA HIS A 29 2.38 -1.82 -5.14
C HIS A 29 3.22 -1.57 -3.89
N ILE A 30 2.61 -0.93 -2.88
CA ILE A 30 3.24 -0.61 -1.60
C ILE A 30 2.32 -1.01 -0.47
N SER A 31 2.90 -1.67 0.54
CA SER A 31 2.23 -2.11 1.75
C SER A 31 3.04 -1.71 2.98
N ILE A 32 2.40 -1.66 4.13
CA ILE A 32 3.05 -1.46 5.43
C ILE A 32 2.88 -2.71 6.29
N SER A 33 3.94 -3.11 6.99
CA SER A 33 3.94 -4.20 7.95
C SER A 33 4.56 -3.78 9.27
N PHE A 34 4.05 -4.36 10.35
CA PHE A 34 4.52 -4.17 11.72
C PHE A 34 5.12 -5.47 12.28
N GLU A 35 5.12 -6.54 11.49
CA GLU A 35 5.65 -7.85 11.87
C GLU A 35 7.05 -8.07 11.30
N ASN A 36 7.86 -8.85 12.01
CA ASN A 36 9.26 -9.07 11.63
C ASN A 36 9.43 -9.83 10.32
N ASP A 37 8.52 -10.74 10.02
CA ASP A 37 8.53 -11.59 8.83
C ASP A 37 7.67 -11.07 7.68
N CYS A 38 7.00 -9.91 7.85
CA CYS A 38 6.04 -9.36 6.91
C CYS A 38 4.88 -10.31 6.56
N SER A 39 4.55 -11.26 7.45
CA SER A 39 3.44 -12.20 7.24
C SER A 39 2.10 -11.48 7.11
N THR A 40 1.93 -10.39 7.84
CA THR A 40 0.78 -9.51 7.73
C THR A 40 1.19 -8.13 7.21
N MET A 41 0.54 -7.70 6.13
CA MET A 41 0.73 -6.39 5.53
C MET A 41 -0.61 -5.69 5.33
N PHE A 42 -0.61 -4.36 5.34
CA PHE A 42 -1.79 -3.54 5.11
C PHE A 42 -1.57 -2.61 3.92
N SER A 43 -2.58 -2.50 3.07
CA SER A 43 -2.53 -1.66 1.89
C SER A 43 -3.93 -1.31 1.36
N PHE A 44 -3.96 -0.64 0.23
CA PHE A 44 -5.12 -0.52 -0.65
C PHE A 44 -4.85 -1.26 -1.96
N GLY A 45 -5.76 -2.11 -2.36
CA GLY A 45 -5.60 -2.91 -3.56
C GLY A 45 -6.87 -3.66 -3.92
N ARG A 46 -6.72 -4.70 -4.71
CA ARG A 46 -7.82 -5.56 -5.12
C ARG A 46 -8.32 -6.41 -3.95
N LYS A 47 -9.62 -6.38 -3.71
CA LYS A 47 -10.27 -7.27 -2.73
C LYS A 47 -10.50 -8.67 -3.28
N ILE A 48 -10.64 -8.77 -4.60
CA ILE A 48 -10.86 -10.04 -5.31
C ILE A 48 -9.69 -10.24 -6.27
N THR A 49 -8.97 -11.33 -6.12
CA THR A 49 -7.71 -11.58 -6.82
C THR A 49 -7.86 -11.61 -8.34
N TRP A 50 -8.97 -12.19 -8.83
CA TRP A 50 -9.26 -12.33 -10.26
C TRP A 50 -10.07 -11.19 -10.86
N PHE A 51 -10.67 -10.28 -10.03
CA PHE A 51 -11.50 -9.19 -10.51
C PHE A 51 -10.89 -7.83 -10.13
N PRO A 52 -10.30 -7.09 -11.07
CA PRO A 52 -9.51 -5.92 -10.78
C PRO A 52 -10.33 -4.69 -10.35
N LEU A 53 -11.63 -4.65 -10.65
CA LEU A 53 -12.47 -3.46 -10.41
C LEU A 53 -13.01 -3.35 -8.99
N VAL A 54 -12.84 -4.37 -8.15
CA VAL A 54 -13.24 -4.33 -6.74
C VAL A 54 -12.00 -4.15 -5.87
N GLY A 55 -11.82 -2.96 -5.36
CA GLY A 55 -10.68 -2.58 -4.53
C GLY A 55 -11.10 -1.83 -3.26
N GLY A 56 -10.16 -1.71 -2.35
CA GLY A 56 -10.31 -1.01 -1.08
C GLY A 56 -9.17 -1.32 -0.11
N PHE A 57 -9.42 -1.08 1.18
CA PHE A 57 -8.52 -1.46 2.24
C PHE A 57 -8.40 -2.99 2.32
N ILE A 58 -7.17 -3.49 2.31
CA ILE A 58 -6.87 -4.92 2.35
C ILE A 58 -5.82 -5.24 3.40
N LYS A 59 -5.98 -6.42 4.00
CA LYS A 59 -4.95 -7.11 4.75
C LYS A 59 -4.36 -8.18 3.83
N GLU A 60 -3.06 -8.11 3.61
CA GLU A 60 -2.32 -9.04 2.75
C GLU A 60 -1.50 -9.99 3.60
N ASP A 61 -1.37 -11.22 3.12
CA ASP A 61 -0.48 -12.24 3.68
C ASP A 61 0.43 -12.73 2.56
N ILE A 62 1.74 -12.69 2.81
CA ILE A 62 2.75 -13.09 1.83
C ILE A 62 2.61 -14.56 1.40
N ASN A 63 1.97 -15.38 2.23
CA ASN A 63 1.77 -16.81 1.99
C ASN A 63 0.42 -17.13 1.33
N SER A 64 -0.38 -16.12 1.00
CA SER A 64 -1.74 -16.31 0.47
C SER A 64 -2.06 -15.39 -0.70
N GLY A 65 -3.27 -15.52 -1.25
CA GLY A 65 -3.81 -14.63 -2.27
C GLY A 65 -2.92 -14.49 -3.51
N VAL A 66 -2.70 -13.26 -3.92
CA VAL A 66 -1.90 -12.92 -5.13
C VAL A 66 -0.46 -13.41 -5.02
N PHE A 67 0.14 -13.34 -3.84
CA PHE A 67 1.54 -13.75 -3.64
C PHE A 67 1.71 -15.26 -3.79
N LYS A 68 0.76 -16.05 -3.29
CA LYS A 68 0.77 -17.51 -3.47
C LYS A 68 0.57 -17.91 -4.94
N MET A 69 -0.24 -17.16 -5.68
CA MET A 69 -0.48 -17.42 -7.11
C MET A 69 0.68 -16.97 -7.99
N HIS A 70 1.51 -16.03 -7.50
CA HIS A 70 2.64 -15.45 -8.20
C HIS A 70 3.91 -15.54 -7.36
N PRO A 71 4.49 -16.75 -7.17
CA PRO A 71 5.69 -16.94 -6.35
C PRO A 71 6.94 -16.23 -6.90
N GLU A 72 6.88 -15.80 -8.17
CA GLU A 72 7.92 -14.97 -8.82
C GLU A 72 7.83 -13.48 -8.42
N THR A 73 6.94 -13.10 -7.53
CA THR A 73 6.79 -11.73 -7.05
C THR A 73 8.10 -11.18 -6.51
N LYS A 74 8.55 -10.06 -7.06
CA LYS A 74 9.70 -9.33 -6.55
C LYS A 74 9.25 -8.37 -5.46
N CYS A 75 10.01 -8.32 -4.37
CA CYS A 75 9.77 -7.38 -3.29
C CYS A 75 11.04 -6.66 -2.87
N LYS A 76 10.86 -5.44 -2.35
CA LYS A 76 11.91 -4.65 -1.69
C LYS A 76 11.34 -4.17 -0.36
N ILE A 77 12.05 -4.43 0.72
CA ILE A 77 11.63 -4.10 2.07
C ILE A 77 12.53 -3.01 2.62
N TYR A 78 11.91 -1.91 3.05
CA TYR A 78 12.58 -0.85 3.80
C TYR A 78 12.15 -0.94 5.26
N LYS A 79 13.13 -0.91 6.16
CA LYS A 79 12.92 -0.93 7.60
C LYS A 79 13.16 0.46 8.16
N PHE A 80 12.26 0.91 9.00
CA PHE A 80 12.35 2.20 9.69
C PHE A 80 12.14 2.01 11.18
N GLU A 81 13.01 2.61 11.97
CA GLU A 81 12.81 2.74 13.40
C GLU A 81 12.06 4.05 13.69
N VAL A 82 11.03 3.96 14.48
CA VAL A 82 10.19 5.09 14.89
C VAL A 82 10.11 5.14 16.41
N THR A 83 9.82 6.32 16.96
CA THR A 83 9.57 6.46 18.39
C THR A 83 8.29 5.69 18.80
N ASP A 84 8.12 5.42 20.08
CA ASP A 84 6.92 4.73 20.56
C ASP A 84 5.68 5.61 20.36
N GLU A 85 5.81 6.94 20.53
CA GLU A 85 4.74 7.91 20.25
C GLU A 85 4.33 7.92 18.77
N ASP A 86 5.30 7.92 17.87
CA ASP A 86 5.05 7.90 16.43
C ASP A 86 4.40 6.58 15.99
N TYR A 87 4.85 5.47 16.57
CA TYR A 87 4.25 4.16 16.34
C TYR A 87 2.77 4.14 16.76
N ASP A 88 2.46 4.68 17.93
CA ASP A 88 1.08 4.74 18.45
C ASP A 88 0.18 5.62 17.54
N ILE A 89 0.73 6.71 16.98
CA ILE A 89 0.02 7.53 15.99
C ILE A 89 -0.31 6.71 14.74
N ILE A 90 0.66 5.97 14.21
CA ILE A 90 0.48 5.13 13.02
C ILE A 90 -0.57 4.05 13.29
N ILE A 91 -0.48 3.35 14.42
CA ILE A 91 -1.43 2.29 14.80
C ILE A 91 -2.84 2.86 15.00
N LYS A 92 -2.97 4.02 15.63
CA LYS A 92 -4.28 4.69 15.77
C LYS A 92 -4.92 4.96 14.42
N ARG A 93 -4.16 5.52 13.47
CA ARG A 93 -4.65 5.76 12.10
C ARG A 93 -5.03 4.45 11.40
N LEU A 94 -4.22 3.40 11.54
CA LEU A 94 -4.52 2.09 10.97
C LEU A 94 -5.81 1.51 11.54
N ASN A 95 -6.02 1.63 12.85
CA ASN A 95 -7.21 1.14 13.53
C ASN A 95 -8.50 1.80 13.02
N ASP A 96 -8.46 3.06 12.57
CA ASP A 96 -9.61 3.71 11.94
C ASP A 96 -10.03 3.01 10.64
N PHE A 97 -9.07 2.51 9.84
CA PHE A 97 -9.34 1.72 8.65
C PHE A 97 -9.85 0.32 9.01
N LEU A 98 -9.27 -0.32 10.02
CA LEU A 98 -9.70 -1.64 10.48
C LEU A 98 -11.11 -1.63 11.07
N ALA A 99 -11.47 -0.56 11.79
CA ALA A 99 -12.79 -0.42 12.40
C ALA A 99 -13.91 -0.18 11.37
N LYS A 100 -13.61 0.51 10.27
CA LYS A 100 -14.60 0.90 9.26
C LYS A 100 -14.09 0.67 7.83
N PRO A 101 -13.71 -0.55 7.45
CA PRO A 101 -13.07 -0.81 6.16
C PRO A 101 -13.95 -0.47 4.96
N HIS A 102 -15.28 -0.51 5.12
CA HIS A 102 -16.22 -0.20 4.04
C HIS A 102 -16.38 1.30 3.76
N LYS A 103 -15.95 2.15 4.69
CA LYS A 103 -15.95 3.62 4.51
C LYS A 103 -14.91 4.07 3.50
N TYR A 104 -13.82 3.33 3.41
CA TYR A 104 -12.66 3.67 2.58
C TYR A 104 -12.71 2.90 1.26
N ARG A 105 -12.60 3.63 0.15
CA ARG A 105 -12.73 3.09 -1.20
C ARG A 105 -11.42 3.20 -1.97
N TYR A 106 -11.22 2.29 -2.90
CA TYR A 106 -10.11 2.37 -3.84
C TYR A 106 -10.36 3.46 -4.88
N SER A 107 -9.36 4.30 -5.12
CA SER A 107 -9.49 5.38 -6.10
C SER A 107 -8.88 4.98 -7.45
N PHE A 108 -9.67 4.39 -8.32
CA PHE A 108 -9.25 4.12 -9.70
C PHE A 108 -8.90 5.41 -10.46
N LEU A 109 -9.60 6.49 -10.19
CA LEU A 109 -9.32 7.80 -10.78
C LEU A 109 -7.92 8.28 -10.40
N ASN A 110 -7.49 8.12 -9.16
CA ASN A 110 -6.15 8.51 -8.72
C ASN A 110 -5.05 7.71 -9.42
N VAL A 111 -5.26 6.41 -9.66
CA VAL A 111 -4.30 5.60 -10.41
C VAL A 111 -4.07 6.18 -11.80
N PHE A 112 -5.14 6.62 -12.46
CA PHE A 112 -5.06 7.26 -13.77
C PHE A 112 -4.40 8.64 -13.69
N LEU A 113 -4.77 9.48 -12.72
CA LEU A 113 -4.26 10.84 -12.57
C LEU A 113 -2.78 10.89 -12.15
N ILE A 114 -2.31 9.94 -11.33
CA ILE A 114 -0.90 9.79 -10.98
C ILE A 114 -0.01 9.66 -12.22
N ARG A 115 -0.51 9.01 -13.28
CA ARG A 115 0.22 8.88 -14.55
C ARG A 115 0.55 10.23 -15.18
N PHE A 116 -0.31 11.22 -14.96
CA PHE A 116 -0.16 12.58 -15.50
C PHE A 116 0.42 13.56 -14.48
N ASN A 117 0.92 13.08 -13.33
CA ASN A 117 1.41 13.91 -12.22
C ASN A 117 0.37 14.93 -11.72
N ILE A 118 -0.91 14.60 -11.81
CA ILE A 118 -2.00 15.45 -11.34
C ILE A 118 -2.30 15.06 -9.89
N PRO A 119 -1.99 15.91 -8.90
CA PRO A 119 -2.34 15.64 -7.50
C PRO A 119 -3.85 15.76 -7.31
N TYR A 120 -4.47 14.66 -6.95
CA TYR A 120 -5.90 14.62 -6.66
C TYR A 120 -6.14 13.72 -5.46
N GLN A 121 -6.77 14.26 -4.43
CA GLN A 121 -7.17 13.51 -3.24
C GLN A 121 -8.66 13.72 -2.99
N ARG A 122 -9.42 12.64 -3.01
CA ARG A 122 -10.83 12.61 -2.66
C ARG A 122 -11.00 11.99 -1.27
N GLU A 123 -11.87 12.58 -0.46
CA GLU A 123 -12.16 12.09 0.88
C GLU A 123 -12.55 10.60 0.86
N TYR A 124 -12.02 9.82 1.79
CA TYR A 124 -12.21 8.37 1.91
C TYR A 124 -11.83 7.53 0.68
N HIS A 125 -11.10 8.10 -0.27
CA HIS A 125 -10.61 7.37 -1.44
C HIS A 125 -9.09 7.32 -1.44
N PHE A 126 -8.55 6.10 -1.48
CA PHE A 126 -7.11 5.86 -1.40
C PHE A 126 -6.62 4.95 -2.52
N VAL A 127 -5.35 5.09 -2.84
CA VAL A 127 -4.52 4.08 -3.51
C VAL A 127 -3.46 3.60 -2.52
N CYS A 128 -2.72 2.54 -2.85
CA CYS A 128 -1.71 1.98 -1.95
C CYS A 128 -0.71 3.04 -1.43
N SER A 129 -0.19 3.89 -2.32
CA SER A 129 0.78 4.93 -1.96
C SER A 129 0.17 6.04 -1.07
N SER A 130 -1.02 6.52 -1.38
CA SER A 130 -1.66 7.55 -0.56
C SER A 130 -2.08 7.04 0.82
N PHE A 131 -2.43 5.77 0.93
CA PHE A 131 -2.70 5.13 2.22
C PHE A 131 -1.45 5.09 3.10
N VAL A 132 -0.34 4.57 2.58
CA VAL A 132 0.91 4.53 3.34
C VAL A 132 1.39 5.93 3.70
N SER A 133 1.31 6.88 2.77
CA SER A 133 1.63 8.28 3.03
C SER A 133 0.76 8.90 4.13
N TYR A 134 -0.53 8.57 4.15
CA TYR A 134 -1.44 9.03 5.21
C TYR A 134 -1.05 8.49 6.58
N LEU A 135 -0.73 7.19 6.67
CA LEU A 135 -0.31 6.58 7.94
C LEU A 135 0.97 7.24 8.49
N LEU A 136 1.93 7.55 7.62
CA LEU A 136 3.25 8.05 7.98
C LEU A 136 3.36 9.58 8.02
N LYS A 137 2.27 10.29 7.72
CA LYS A 137 2.27 11.76 7.67
C LYS A 137 2.68 12.38 9.01
N GLY A 138 3.76 13.18 8.98
CA GLY A 138 4.31 13.85 10.15
C GLY A 138 5.18 12.97 11.06
N VAL A 139 5.33 11.69 10.73
CA VAL A 139 6.20 10.73 11.45
C VAL A 139 7.53 10.57 10.73
N ILE A 140 7.48 10.33 9.43
CA ILE A 140 8.68 10.23 8.59
C ILE A 140 8.71 11.43 7.64
N PRO A 141 9.81 12.18 7.58
CA PRO A 141 9.96 13.25 6.62
C PRO A 141 10.07 12.63 5.21
N PHE A 142 8.96 12.57 4.49
CA PHE A 142 9.00 12.29 3.06
C PHE A 142 9.50 13.56 2.36
N ASN A 143 10.77 13.58 1.97
CA ASN A 143 11.21 14.53 0.95
C ASN A 143 10.39 14.25 -0.33
N LYS A 144 9.96 15.31 -1.00
CA LYS A 144 9.03 15.30 -2.14
C LYS A 144 9.50 14.54 -3.40
N GLU A 145 10.48 13.65 -3.28
CA GLU A 145 11.07 12.90 -4.38
C GLU A 145 10.83 11.39 -4.20
N ILE A 146 9.56 10.96 -4.28
CA ILE A 146 9.24 9.55 -4.61
C ILE A 146 8.16 9.55 -5.69
#